data_7e39811ecb815d39da12789227bc2a0a
#
_entry.id   7e39811ecb815d39da12789227bc2a0a
#
_cell.length_a   1.000
_cell.length_b   1.000
_cell.length_c   1.000
_cell.angle_alpha   90.00
_cell.angle_beta   90.00
_cell.angle_gamma   90.00
#
_symmetry.space_group_name_H-M   'P 1'
#
loop_
_entity.id
_entity.type
_entity.pdbx_description
1 polymer ?
#
loop_
_entity_poly.entity_id
_entity_poly.type
_entity_poly.pdbx_seq_one_letter_code
_entity_poly.pdbx_strand_id
1 'polypeptide(L)'
;MDIYKNAKWIWIHNQEQKDEYAEFFVLFKSSIKLTVVRLSCDGDYTLFINGKYVAGNQYGDFEHYKVYDEIDITEYLIDGQNEVSILVWHFGEDSQRYINAKAGVIFEIEQDGKIILASDEKVLCRKSKAYKDGYCKKVTGLLGYSFLYNANKENSGKLVSATLVEKHCTFYKRPIEKLQLLPKKEITVLKNEGNYYLIDLGEETVGLPVLEFSSSSEQKILVAWGEDLQNGHVRRLIGGRDFSFEYIAKKGENKYTNYMLRLGCRYLELYAEQPIELTYLGLIPQVYPVKEKIFKAKNELDQKIYDVCVKTLRLSMMEHYVDTPWREQCLYAFDSRNQMLCGYYVFDNGNAEYARANLLLMSKDRRDDGLLSICYPCGIDLTIPSFSLYYFMAVKEYIVHTGDISLGEEVYEKLISIVEVFLKNRQDGLICTFEGLNHWNFYDWSKYLEGKLYQYDTAHPDLMINCLFILALECLHVITERIGRVFGYAELLKEIKTNAKIAFFDEKLGGIFFNCRR
;
A
#
# COMPACT_ATOMS: atom_id res chain seq x y z
N MET A 1 7.41 -17.47 -19.47
CA MET A 1 7.42 -16.77 -20.77
C MET A 1 7.54 -15.29 -20.49
N ASP A 2 8.35 -14.61 -21.27
CA ASP A 2 8.49 -13.16 -21.15
C ASP A 2 7.16 -12.52 -21.58
N ILE A 3 6.50 -11.80 -20.68
CA ILE A 3 5.17 -11.22 -20.93
C ILE A 3 5.26 -10.08 -21.94
N TYR A 4 6.35 -9.32 -21.90
CA TYR A 4 6.66 -8.27 -22.84
C TYR A 4 7.52 -8.81 -23.97
N LYS A 5 6.98 -8.83 -25.21
CA LYS A 5 7.67 -9.38 -26.36
C LYS A 5 8.59 -8.38 -27.05
N ASN A 6 8.17 -7.10 -27.09
CA ASN A 6 8.85 -6.06 -27.83
C ASN A 6 9.19 -4.84 -26.96
N ALA A 7 8.49 -4.64 -25.83
CA ALA A 7 8.68 -3.48 -24.98
C ALA A 7 10.01 -3.50 -24.24
N LYS A 8 10.51 -2.31 -24.02
CA LYS A 8 11.70 -2.03 -23.22
C LYS A 8 11.36 -1.05 -22.11
N TRP A 9 12.07 -1.13 -21.00
CA TRP A 9 12.02 -0.12 -19.97
C TRP A 9 12.55 1.20 -20.51
N ILE A 10 11.82 2.28 -20.32
CA ILE A 10 12.16 3.63 -20.77
C ILE A 10 12.00 4.65 -19.65
N TRP A 11 12.80 5.72 -19.71
CA TRP A 11 12.70 6.90 -18.86
C TRP A 11 13.03 8.16 -19.64
N ILE A 12 12.91 9.33 -19.00
CA ILE A 12 13.16 10.62 -19.66
C ILE A 12 14.64 10.96 -19.76
N HIS A 13 15.52 10.33 -18.97
CA HIS A 13 16.99 10.50 -18.97
C HIS A 13 17.68 9.37 -18.20
N ASN A 14 19.02 9.36 -18.18
CA ASN A 14 19.83 8.35 -17.48
C ASN A 14 20.19 8.71 -16.03
N GLN A 15 19.76 9.86 -15.53
CA GLN A 15 20.07 10.31 -14.17
C GLN A 15 18.87 10.06 -13.28
N GLU A 16 19.10 9.34 -12.18
CA GLU A 16 18.05 9.12 -11.19
C GLU A 16 17.85 10.38 -10.35
N GLN A 17 16.60 10.78 -10.19
CA GLN A 17 16.18 11.89 -9.35
C GLN A 17 15.08 11.43 -8.43
N LYS A 18 15.08 11.94 -7.19
CA LYS A 18 14.02 11.68 -6.23
C LYS A 18 12.79 12.53 -6.56
N ASP A 19 11.61 11.98 -6.25
CA ASP A 19 10.34 12.68 -6.38
C ASP A 19 10.16 13.28 -7.78
N GLU A 20 10.35 12.45 -8.82
CA GLU A 20 10.36 12.88 -10.22
C GLU A 20 9.09 12.46 -10.95
N TYR A 21 8.53 13.39 -11.73
CA TYR A 21 7.33 13.17 -12.53
C TYR A 21 7.64 13.22 -14.03
N ALA A 22 7.34 12.13 -14.73
CA ALA A 22 7.57 11.97 -16.16
C ALA A 22 6.28 11.70 -16.93
N GLU A 23 6.12 12.36 -18.08
CA GLU A 23 4.98 12.19 -18.97
C GLU A 23 5.44 11.51 -20.27
N PHE A 24 4.74 10.46 -20.68
CA PHE A 24 5.02 9.66 -21.88
C PHE A 24 3.82 9.72 -22.81
N PHE A 25 4.07 9.88 -24.13
CA PHE A 25 3.03 10.08 -25.12
C PHE A 25 3.25 9.17 -26.32
N VAL A 26 2.21 8.49 -26.73
CA VAL A 26 2.18 7.73 -27.99
C VAL A 26 0.89 7.95 -28.75
N LEU A 27 1.01 8.02 -30.06
CA LEU A 27 -0.13 8.11 -30.98
C LEU A 27 -0.23 6.81 -31.79
N PHE A 28 -1.43 6.26 -31.90
CA PHE A 28 -1.68 5.11 -32.74
C PHE A 28 -3.03 5.22 -33.46
N LYS A 29 -3.12 4.57 -34.61
CA LYS A 29 -4.38 4.47 -35.33
C LYS A 29 -5.09 3.19 -34.99
N SER A 30 -6.36 3.28 -34.64
CA SER A 30 -7.21 2.15 -34.33
C SER A 30 -8.61 2.32 -34.92
N SER A 31 -9.28 1.22 -35.21
CA SER A 31 -10.73 1.11 -35.16
C SER A 31 -11.14 0.62 -33.77
N ILE A 32 -12.37 0.86 -33.33
CA ILE A 32 -12.89 0.43 -32.03
C ILE A 32 -12.92 -1.11 -32.00
N LYS A 33 -11.87 -1.72 -31.48
CA LYS A 33 -11.65 -3.16 -31.35
C LYS A 33 -11.08 -3.47 -29.97
N LEU A 34 -11.19 -4.72 -29.54
CA LEU A 34 -10.61 -5.16 -28.26
C LEU A 34 -9.12 -4.79 -28.20
N THR A 35 -8.82 -3.88 -27.30
CA THR A 35 -7.49 -3.32 -27.14
C THR A 35 -7.10 -3.28 -25.67
N VAL A 36 -5.97 -3.88 -25.35
CA VAL A 36 -5.45 -4.01 -23.98
C VAL A 36 -4.08 -3.35 -23.88
N VAL A 37 -3.88 -2.58 -22.82
CA VAL A 37 -2.57 -2.07 -22.42
C VAL A 37 -2.03 -2.96 -21.31
N ARG A 38 -0.83 -3.55 -21.50
CA ARG A 38 -0.02 -4.09 -20.42
C ARG A 38 0.96 -3.03 -19.97
N LEU A 39 0.95 -2.71 -18.67
CA LEU A 39 1.75 -1.61 -18.14
C LEU A 39 2.33 -1.96 -16.76
N SER A 40 3.59 -1.56 -16.54
CA SER A 40 4.23 -1.56 -15.23
C SER A 40 5.18 -0.38 -15.13
N CYS A 41 5.38 0.15 -13.93
CA CYS A 41 6.34 1.23 -13.70
C CYS A 41 7.09 1.03 -12.38
N ASP A 42 8.08 1.87 -12.16
CA ASP A 42 8.67 2.09 -10.86
C ASP A 42 8.05 3.33 -10.22
N GLY A 43 7.58 3.21 -8.98
CA GLY A 43 6.77 4.24 -8.32
C GLY A 43 5.28 4.07 -8.59
N ASP A 44 4.62 5.09 -9.12
CA ASP A 44 3.18 5.07 -9.42
C ASP A 44 2.88 5.65 -10.81
N TYR A 45 1.72 5.30 -11.39
CA TYR A 45 1.33 5.79 -12.70
C TYR A 45 -0.13 6.23 -12.77
N THR A 46 -0.42 7.08 -13.76
CA THR A 46 -1.77 7.39 -14.22
C THR A 46 -1.81 7.24 -15.74
N LEU A 47 -2.77 6.46 -16.23
CA LEU A 47 -3.01 6.22 -17.66
C LEU A 47 -4.21 7.03 -18.14
N PHE A 48 -4.02 7.76 -19.24
CA PHE A 48 -5.07 8.47 -19.95
C PHE A 48 -5.15 7.98 -21.41
N ILE A 49 -6.37 7.87 -21.92
CA ILE A 49 -6.65 7.63 -23.34
C ILE A 49 -7.49 8.79 -23.84
N ASN A 50 -7.02 9.48 -24.89
CA ASN A 50 -7.72 10.64 -25.46
C ASN A 50 -8.05 11.70 -24.39
N GLY A 51 -7.15 11.91 -23.43
CA GLY A 51 -7.30 12.86 -22.31
C GLY A 51 -8.26 12.40 -21.21
N LYS A 52 -8.85 11.22 -21.29
CA LYS A 52 -9.71 10.66 -20.24
C LYS A 52 -8.90 9.73 -19.32
N TYR A 53 -9.08 9.87 -18.01
CA TYR A 53 -8.51 8.93 -17.04
C TYR A 53 -9.07 7.53 -17.27
N VAL A 54 -8.19 6.54 -17.25
CA VAL A 54 -8.52 5.12 -17.43
C VAL A 54 -8.14 4.31 -16.21
N ALA A 55 -6.90 4.41 -15.76
CA ALA A 55 -6.38 3.64 -14.64
C ALA A 55 -5.19 4.32 -13.99
N GLY A 56 -4.89 3.94 -12.77
CA GLY A 56 -3.70 4.34 -12.04
C GLY A 56 -3.37 3.32 -10.96
N ASN A 57 -2.44 3.67 -10.09
CA ASN A 57 -1.98 2.92 -8.94
C ASN A 57 -1.25 1.61 -9.30
N GLN A 58 0.08 1.68 -9.31
CA GLN A 58 0.95 0.52 -9.39
C GLN A 58 0.73 -0.36 -8.15
N TYR A 59 0.64 -1.67 -8.34
CA TYR A 59 0.63 -2.63 -7.22
C TYR A 59 1.99 -2.63 -6.53
N GLY A 60 2.00 -2.62 -5.20
CA GLY A 60 3.23 -2.72 -4.41
C GLY A 60 3.96 -4.04 -4.70
N ASP A 61 5.25 -3.98 -5.07
CA ASP A 61 5.98 -5.12 -5.60
C ASP A 61 7.50 -5.05 -5.32
N PHE A 62 8.22 -6.00 -5.86
CA PHE A 62 9.67 -6.11 -5.83
C PHE A 62 10.19 -6.31 -7.26
N GLU A 63 11.46 -6.03 -7.56
CA GLU A 63 12.01 -6.29 -8.91
C GLU A 63 11.96 -7.78 -9.30
N HIS A 64 12.15 -8.67 -8.35
CA HIS A 64 12.02 -10.13 -8.57
C HIS A 64 10.58 -10.64 -8.55
N TYR A 65 9.62 -9.78 -8.22
CA TYR A 65 8.18 -10.03 -8.24
C TYR A 65 7.48 -8.76 -8.76
N LYS A 66 7.81 -8.36 -10.02
CA LYS A 66 7.32 -7.12 -10.62
C LYS A 66 5.91 -7.33 -11.16
N VAL A 67 4.98 -6.52 -10.67
CA VAL A 67 3.57 -6.64 -11.06
C VAL A 67 3.27 -5.72 -12.24
N TYR A 68 2.56 -6.26 -13.24
CA TYR A 68 2.02 -5.52 -14.35
C TYR A 68 0.49 -5.55 -14.36
N ASP A 69 -0.09 -4.49 -14.89
CA ASP A 69 -1.53 -4.37 -15.12
C ASP A 69 -1.89 -4.77 -16.55
N GLU A 70 -3.04 -5.42 -16.73
CA GLU A 70 -3.74 -5.58 -18.01
C GLU A 70 -5.01 -4.73 -17.98
N ILE A 71 -5.08 -3.72 -18.84
CA ILE A 71 -6.12 -2.70 -18.83
C ILE A 71 -6.82 -2.71 -20.17
N ASP A 72 -8.11 -3.06 -20.20
CA ASP A 72 -8.95 -2.91 -21.37
C ASP A 72 -9.25 -1.42 -21.60
N ILE A 73 -8.83 -0.91 -22.76
CA ILE A 73 -9.01 0.50 -23.15
C ILE A 73 -10.03 0.67 -24.27
N THR A 74 -10.72 -0.39 -24.66
CA THR A 74 -11.59 -0.42 -25.84
C THR A 74 -12.66 0.67 -25.84
N GLU A 75 -13.28 0.91 -24.68
CA GLU A 75 -14.34 1.93 -24.55
C GLU A 75 -13.86 3.38 -24.65
N TYR A 76 -12.55 3.61 -24.49
CA TYR A 76 -11.93 4.94 -24.58
C TYR A 76 -11.43 5.29 -25.97
N LEU A 77 -11.46 4.32 -26.91
CA LEU A 77 -10.97 4.51 -28.28
C LEU A 77 -11.98 5.23 -29.15
N ILE A 78 -11.45 5.96 -30.14
CA ILE A 78 -12.19 6.52 -31.26
C ILE A 78 -11.67 5.93 -32.56
N ASP A 79 -12.51 5.94 -33.61
CA ASP A 79 -12.05 5.58 -34.95
C ASP A 79 -10.98 6.57 -35.44
N GLY A 80 -9.85 6.07 -35.90
CA GLY A 80 -8.73 6.86 -36.36
C GLY A 80 -7.60 7.00 -35.33
N GLN A 81 -7.14 8.22 -35.13
CA GLN A 81 -5.97 8.50 -34.28
C GLN A 81 -6.36 8.59 -32.81
N ASN A 82 -5.69 7.81 -31.99
CA ASN A 82 -5.83 7.80 -30.54
C ASN A 82 -4.52 8.21 -29.87
N GLU A 83 -4.61 8.86 -28.73
CA GLU A 83 -3.48 9.22 -27.88
C GLU A 83 -3.52 8.40 -26.59
N VAL A 84 -2.37 7.83 -26.24
CA VAL A 84 -2.09 7.31 -24.91
C VAL A 84 -1.15 8.27 -24.24
N SER A 85 -1.49 8.73 -23.04
CA SER A 85 -0.57 9.45 -22.18
C SER A 85 -0.45 8.79 -20.83
N ILE A 86 0.80 8.62 -20.35
CA ILE A 86 1.11 7.99 -19.08
C ILE A 86 1.92 8.99 -18.26
N LEU A 87 1.38 9.40 -17.12
CA LEU A 87 2.10 10.15 -16.12
C LEU A 87 2.67 9.16 -15.10
N VAL A 88 3.97 9.20 -14.84
CA VAL A 88 4.65 8.34 -13.86
C VAL A 88 5.28 9.20 -12.79
N TRP A 89 5.05 8.83 -11.54
CA TRP A 89 5.70 9.41 -10.37
C TRP A 89 6.72 8.42 -9.80
N HIS A 90 7.99 8.66 -10.08
CA HIS A 90 9.11 7.91 -9.49
C HIS A 90 9.45 8.50 -8.12
N PHE A 91 9.34 7.70 -7.07
CA PHE A 91 9.61 8.16 -5.72
C PHE A 91 11.12 8.35 -5.46
N GLY A 92 11.95 7.43 -5.96
CA GLY A 92 13.41 7.53 -5.94
C GLY A 92 14.04 7.51 -4.54
N GLU A 93 13.31 7.06 -3.52
CA GLU A 93 13.78 6.94 -2.14
C GLU A 93 12.95 5.90 -1.38
N ASP A 94 13.62 5.04 -0.61
CA ASP A 94 13.00 4.03 0.21
C ASP A 94 11.98 4.59 1.22
N SER A 95 10.87 3.86 1.40
CA SER A 95 9.86 4.14 2.42
C SER A 95 9.32 2.83 3.00
N GLN A 96 8.36 2.91 3.89
CA GLN A 96 7.65 1.70 4.37
C GLN A 96 6.58 1.20 3.39
N ARG A 97 6.47 1.78 2.21
CA ARG A 97 5.53 1.39 1.15
C ARG A 97 6.19 1.15 -0.20
N TYR A 98 7.49 1.38 -0.29
CA TYR A 98 8.21 1.37 -1.56
C TYR A 98 9.68 1.05 -1.35
N ILE A 99 10.21 0.20 -2.21
CA ILE A 99 11.63 -0.12 -2.32
C ILE A 99 12.17 0.62 -3.53
N ASN A 100 13.17 1.46 -3.32
CA ASN A 100 13.77 2.25 -4.39
C ASN A 100 14.44 1.35 -5.43
N ALA A 101 14.11 1.58 -6.70
CA ALA A 101 14.72 0.92 -7.84
C ALA A 101 14.92 1.95 -8.97
N LYS A 102 15.53 1.53 -10.08
CA LYS A 102 15.72 2.41 -11.24
C LYS A 102 14.38 2.93 -11.76
N ALA A 103 14.29 4.22 -12.00
CA ALA A 103 13.13 4.85 -12.63
C ALA A 103 12.82 4.20 -13.99
N GLY A 104 11.53 4.01 -14.28
CA GLY A 104 11.16 3.43 -15.56
C GLY A 104 9.68 3.13 -15.68
N VAL A 105 9.25 3.06 -16.93
CA VAL A 105 7.94 2.54 -17.34
C VAL A 105 8.14 1.57 -18.50
N ILE A 106 7.33 0.51 -18.54
CA ILE A 106 7.28 -0.46 -19.63
C ILE A 106 5.83 -0.72 -19.98
N PHE A 107 5.51 -0.72 -21.28
CA PHE A 107 4.14 -1.01 -21.73
C PHE A 107 4.09 -1.59 -23.13
N GLU A 108 3.06 -2.39 -23.40
CA GLU A 108 2.65 -2.87 -24.71
C GLU A 108 1.16 -2.63 -24.91
N ILE A 109 0.77 -2.29 -26.15
CA ILE A 109 -0.62 -2.21 -26.58
C ILE A 109 -0.88 -3.36 -27.54
N GLU A 110 -1.83 -4.20 -27.15
CA GLU A 110 -2.29 -5.34 -27.95
C GLU A 110 -3.70 -5.07 -28.47
N GLN A 111 -3.91 -5.28 -29.76
CA GLN A 111 -5.24 -5.20 -30.41
C GLN A 111 -5.51 -6.51 -31.14
N ASP A 112 -6.66 -7.14 -30.87
CA ASP A 112 -7.05 -8.44 -31.42
C ASP A 112 -5.91 -9.50 -31.36
N GLY A 113 -5.19 -9.58 -30.24
CA GLY A 113 -4.10 -10.54 -30.02
C GLY A 113 -2.77 -10.19 -30.72
N LYS A 114 -2.64 -9.00 -31.30
CA LYS A 114 -1.40 -8.52 -31.94
C LYS A 114 -0.86 -7.30 -31.23
N ILE A 115 0.43 -7.31 -30.94
CA ILE A 115 1.12 -6.12 -30.41
C ILE A 115 1.19 -5.09 -31.54
N ILE A 116 0.53 -3.95 -31.32
CA ILE A 116 0.51 -2.82 -32.26
C ILE A 116 1.46 -1.70 -31.86
N LEU A 117 1.85 -1.67 -30.58
CA LEU A 117 2.78 -0.69 -30.03
C LEU A 117 3.48 -1.25 -28.80
N ALA A 118 4.75 -0.89 -28.63
CA ALA A 118 5.56 -1.23 -27.48
C ALA A 118 6.42 -0.03 -27.06
N SER A 119 6.73 0.08 -25.77
CA SER A 119 7.64 1.10 -25.27
C SER A 119 9.06 0.87 -25.78
N ASP A 120 9.62 1.88 -26.42
CA ASP A 120 11.00 1.94 -26.92
C ASP A 120 11.53 3.39 -26.93
N GLU A 121 12.70 3.60 -27.49
CA GLU A 121 13.32 4.94 -27.61
C GLU A 121 12.57 5.91 -28.53
N LYS A 122 11.54 5.48 -29.26
CA LYS A 122 10.72 6.33 -30.13
C LYS A 122 9.56 6.97 -29.40
N VAL A 123 9.23 6.48 -28.19
CA VAL A 123 8.21 7.08 -27.34
C VAL A 123 8.60 8.51 -27.01
N LEU A 124 7.69 9.45 -27.23
CA LEU A 124 7.93 10.84 -26.83
C LEU A 124 7.64 11.02 -25.35
N CYS A 125 8.54 11.72 -24.67
CA CYS A 125 8.42 11.98 -23.26
C CYS A 125 8.88 13.38 -22.88
N ARG A 126 8.52 13.80 -21.68
CA ARG A 126 9.05 15.01 -21.04
C ARG A 126 8.99 14.88 -19.52
N LYS A 127 9.84 15.62 -18.85
CA LYS A 127 9.68 15.89 -17.42
C LYS A 127 8.44 16.75 -17.21
N SER A 128 7.54 16.35 -16.31
CA SER A 128 6.39 17.19 -15.97
C SER A 128 6.87 18.47 -15.30
N LYS A 129 6.40 19.61 -15.80
CA LYS A 129 6.70 20.92 -15.17
C LYS A 129 5.57 21.37 -14.26
N ALA A 130 4.40 20.74 -14.36
CA ALA A 130 3.28 21.00 -13.49
C ALA A 130 3.55 20.48 -12.07
N TYR A 131 4.14 19.30 -11.93
CA TYR A 131 4.63 18.82 -10.65
C TYR A 131 6.05 19.30 -10.38
N LYS A 132 6.34 19.66 -9.13
CA LYS A 132 7.66 20.13 -8.74
C LYS A 132 8.47 18.98 -8.13
N ASP A 133 9.47 18.53 -8.85
CA ASP A 133 10.33 17.44 -8.42
C ASP A 133 11.26 17.81 -7.27
N GLY A 134 11.55 16.81 -6.43
CA GLY A 134 12.54 16.88 -5.35
C GLY A 134 12.30 17.98 -4.32
N TYR A 135 11.12 18.60 -4.40
CA TYR A 135 10.77 19.73 -3.55
C TYR A 135 9.92 19.33 -2.37
N CYS A 136 9.02 18.38 -2.58
CA CYS A 136 8.02 18.13 -1.60
C CYS A 136 8.62 17.43 -0.38
N LYS A 137 8.28 17.95 0.78
CA LYS A 137 8.54 17.25 2.03
C LYS A 137 7.78 15.92 2.02
N LYS A 138 8.27 14.98 2.77
CA LYS A 138 7.52 13.76 3.07
C LYS A 138 6.31 14.12 3.93
N VAL A 139 5.15 13.56 3.59
CA VAL A 139 3.99 13.56 4.50
C VAL A 139 4.39 12.88 5.78
N THR A 140 4.94 11.67 5.64
CA THR A 140 5.60 10.90 6.72
C THR A 140 6.76 10.10 6.12
N GLY A 141 7.64 9.55 6.95
CA GLY A 141 8.63 8.54 6.51
C GLY A 141 7.97 7.26 5.97
N LEU A 142 6.71 7.00 6.33
CA LEU A 142 5.92 5.84 5.93
C LEU A 142 5.27 6.06 4.56
N LEU A 143 4.54 7.17 4.41
CA LEU A 143 3.78 7.50 3.19
C LEU A 143 4.65 8.01 2.04
N GLY A 144 5.83 8.56 2.33
CA GLY A 144 6.66 9.20 1.33
C GLY A 144 6.26 10.67 1.08
N TYR A 145 6.44 11.12 -0.17
CA TYR A 145 6.26 12.52 -0.55
C TYR A 145 4.81 12.98 -0.64
N SER A 146 4.58 14.25 -0.33
CA SER A 146 3.43 15.02 -0.79
C SER A 146 3.72 15.57 -2.21
N PHE A 147 2.93 16.52 -2.70
CA PHE A 147 3.17 17.15 -3.99
C PHE A 147 2.97 18.67 -3.95
N LEU A 148 3.59 19.35 -4.92
CA LEU A 148 3.26 20.71 -5.32
C LEU A 148 2.90 20.67 -6.81
N TYR A 149 1.71 21.16 -7.15
CA TYR A 149 1.23 21.24 -8.53
C TYR A 149 1.06 22.70 -8.98
N ASN A 150 1.58 23.06 -10.16
CA ASN A 150 1.48 24.38 -10.74
C ASN A 150 0.64 24.35 -12.02
N ALA A 151 -0.61 24.83 -11.93
CA ALA A 151 -1.55 24.85 -13.04
C ALA A 151 -1.11 25.75 -14.23
N ASN A 152 -0.22 26.71 -13.99
CA ASN A 152 0.32 27.56 -15.05
C ASN A 152 1.36 26.83 -15.93
N LYS A 153 1.81 25.65 -15.50
CA LYS A 153 2.84 24.88 -16.20
C LYS A 153 2.32 23.57 -16.79
N GLU A 154 0.99 23.37 -16.78
CA GLU A 154 0.36 22.25 -17.45
C GLU A 154 0.76 22.20 -18.93
N ASN A 155 0.99 20.99 -19.43
CA ASN A 155 1.33 20.73 -20.83
C ASN A 155 2.55 21.52 -21.33
N SER A 156 3.40 22.03 -20.47
CA SER A 156 4.61 22.76 -20.82
C SER A 156 5.83 21.85 -20.82
N GLY A 157 6.84 22.22 -21.64
CA GLY A 157 8.07 21.47 -21.78
C GLY A 157 8.22 20.85 -23.17
N LYS A 158 9.48 20.69 -23.57
CA LYS A 158 9.83 20.11 -24.88
C LYS A 158 9.71 18.59 -24.79
N LEU A 159 9.01 17.98 -25.74
CA LEU A 159 9.01 16.55 -25.95
C LEU A 159 10.37 16.11 -26.53
N VAL A 160 10.89 15.03 -26.01
CA VAL A 160 12.11 14.36 -26.46
C VAL A 160 11.86 12.87 -26.60
N SER A 161 12.74 12.17 -27.30
CA SER A 161 12.71 10.69 -27.33
C SER A 161 13.07 10.12 -25.97
N ALA A 162 12.42 9.03 -25.59
CA ALA A 162 12.70 8.33 -24.35
C ALA A 162 14.10 7.70 -24.37
N THR A 163 14.66 7.50 -23.20
CA THR A 163 15.93 6.84 -22.96
C THR A 163 15.68 5.40 -22.50
N LEU A 164 16.38 4.43 -23.06
CA LEU A 164 16.31 3.04 -22.63
C LEU A 164 16.91 2.88 -21.22
N VAL A 165 16.25 2.12 -20.39
CA VAL A 165 16.70 1.77 -19.04
C VAL A 165 16.99 0.27 -18.99
N GLU A 166 18.17 -0.10 -18.55
CA GLU A 166 18.51 -1.50 -18.30
C GLU A 166 17.96 -1.90 -16.92
N LYS A 167 16.95 -2.77 -16.92
CA LYS A 167 16.28 -3.28 -15.72
C LYS A 167 15.85 -4.73 -15.92
N HIS A 168 16.19 -5.59 -14.97
CA HIS A 168 15.87 -7.02 -14.99
C HIS A 168 14.79 -7.33 -13.96
N CYS A 169 13.60 -7.69 -14.42
CA CYS A 169 12.46 -7.99 -13.57
C CYS A 169 11.83 -9.33 -13.96
N THR A 170 11.26 -10.02 -12.97
CA THR A 170 10.35 -11.14 -13.22
C THR A 170 8.92 -10.64 -13.07
N PHE A 171 8.16 -10.72 -14.17
CA PHE A 171 6.82 -10.14 -14.22
C PHE A 171 5.73 -11.11 -13.79
N TYR A 172 4.77 -10.57 -13.04
CA TYR A 172 3.56 -11.24 -12.60
C TYR A 172 2.35 -10.35 -12.88
N LYS A 173 1.25 -10.98 -13.27
CA LYS A 173 -0.01 -10.24 -13.44
C LYS A 173 -0.52 -9.74 -12.09
N ARG A 174 -1.13 -8.54 -12.04
CA ARG A 174 -1.81 -8.05 -10.83
C ARG A 174 -2.72 -9.16 -10.27
N PRO A 175 -2.54 -9.53 -8.99
CA PRO A 175 -3.27 -10.67 -8.41
C PRO A 175 -4.68 -10.34 -7.94
N ILE A 176 -5.08 -9.08 -8.01
CA ILE A 176 -6.37 -8.55 -7.53
C ILE A 176 -6.99 -7.61 -8.57
N GLU A 177 -8.27 -7.36 -8.45
CA GLU A 177 -8.93 -6.33 -9.24
C GLU A 177 -8.41 -4.93 -8.88
N LYS A 178 -8.54 -3.99 -9.82
CA LYS A 178 -8.20 -2.59 -9.57
C LYS A 178 -9.25 -1.91 -8.69
N LEU A 179 -8.79 -0.93 -7.94
CA LEU A 179 -9.68 -0.06 -7.16
C LEU A 179 -10.64 0.68 -8.10
N GLN A 180 -11.89 0.78 -7.67
CA GLN A 180 -12.94 1.49 -8.39
C GLN A 180 -13.07 2.92 -7.88
N LEU A 181 -13.27 3.86 -8.80
CA LEU A 181 -13.60 5.24 -8.49
C LEU A 181 -15.12 5.37 -8.41
N LEU A 182 -15.60 5.93 -7.31
CA LEU A 182 -17.01 6.27 -7.12
C LEU A 182 -17.27 7.74 -7.53
N PRO A 183 -18.53 8.18 -7.62
CA PRO A 183 -18.84 9.59 -7.80
C PRO A 183 -18.22 10.46 -6.70
N LYS A 184 -17.93 11.73 -7.01
CA LYS A 184 -17.41 12.70 -6.04
C LYS A 184 -18.23 12.67 -4.74
N LYS A 185 -17.54 12.65 -3.60
CA LYS A 185 -18.18 12.65 -2.27
C LYS A 185 -18.94 13.96 -2.06
N GLU A 186 -20.15 13.88 -1.54
CA GLU A 186 -20.87 15.06 -1.07
C GLU A 186 -20.11 15.72 0.09
N ILE A 187 -20.12 17.05 0.13
CA ILE A 187 -19.36 17.84 1.09
C ILE A 187 -20.27 18.83 1.83
N THR A 188 -19.88 19.16 3.05
CA THR A 188 -20.45 20.27 3.81
C THR A 188 -19.38 21.33 4.06
N VAL A 189 -19.64 22.58 3.67
CA VAL A 189 -18.75 23.70 3.99
C VAL A 189 -19.06 24.17 5.40
N LEU A 190 -18.15 23.87 6.34
CA LEU A 190 -18.29 24.28 7.75
C LEU A 190 -17.87 25.73 7.97
N LYS A 191 -16.85 26.20 7.21
CA LYS A 191 -16.37 27.59 7.22
C LYS A 191 -16.04 28.07 5.82
N ASN A 192 -16.35 29.35 5.56
CA ASN A 192 -15.98 30.08 4.35
C ASN A 192 -15.66 31.53 4.73
N GLU A 193 -14.39 31.91 4.57
CA GLU A 193 -13.89 33.27 4.81
C GLU A 193 -13.29 33.89 3.53
N GLY A 194 -13.63 33.31 2.35
CA GLY A 194 -13.15 33.75 1.06
C GLY A 194 -11.76 33.22 0.69
N ASN A 195 -10.80 33.32 1.58
CA ASN A 195 -9.45 32.75 1.42
C ASN A 195 -9.17 31.56 2.35
N TYR A 196 -10.15 31.18 3.15
CA TYR A 196 -10.10 30.03 4.05
C TYR A 196 -11.39 29.23 3.97
N TYR A 197 -11.26 27.91 3.86
CA TYR A 197 -12.39 26.97 3.82
C TYR A 197 -12.11 25.77 4.72
N LEU A 198 -13.13 25.33 5.47
CA LEU A 198 -13.14 24.07 6.21
C LEU A 198 -14.29 23.22 5.69
N ILE A 199 -13.97 21.98 5.27
CA ILE A 199 -14.89 21.05 4.64
C ILE A 199 -15.03 19.79 5.50
N ASP A 200 -16.26 19.31 5.67
CA ASP A 200 -16.59 18.02 6.27
C ASP A 200 -17.15 17.08 5.17
N LEU A 201 -16.56 15.92 5.02
CA LEU A 201 -17.03 14.83 4.15
C LEU A 201 -18.19 14.03 4.81
N GLY A 202 -18.59 14.41 6.04
CA GLY A 202 -19.64 13.75 6.82
C GLY A 202 -19.18 12.48 7.53
N GLU A 203 -18.17 11.82 7.01
CA GLU A 203 -17.60 10.56 7.53
C GLU A 203 -16.18 10.37 7.01
N GLU A 204 -15.42 9.47 7.64
CA GLU A 204 -14.12 9.03 7.12
C GLU A 204 -14.28 8.46 5.71
N THR A 205 -13.48 8.98 4.80
CA THR A 205 -13.49 8.65 3.37
C THR A 205 -12.07 8.49 2.87
N VAL A 206 -11.88 7.54 1.98
CA VAL A 206 -10.59 7.30 1.30
C VAL A 206 -10.77 7.57 -0.19
N GLY A 207 -9.83 8.28 -0.79
CA GLY A 207 -9.95 8.60 -2.20
C GLY A 207 -8.95 9.62 -2.71
N LEU A 208 -9.18 10.05 -3.93
CA LEU A 208 -8.32 10.95 -4.68
C LEU A 208 -8.78 12.39 -4.50
N PRO A 209 -7.90 13.35 -4.14
CA PRO A 209 -8.28 14.73 -3.90
C PRO A 209 -8.69 15.45 -5.18
N VAL A 210 -9.78 16.20 -5.07
CA VAL A 210 -10.33 17.06 -6.14
C VAL A 210 -10.43 18.48 -5.63
N LEU A 211 -9.97 19.43 -6.46
CA LEU A 211 -9.99 20.86 -6.17
C LEU A 211 -10.53 21.61 -7.38
N GLU A 212 -11.66 22.32 -7.22
CA GLU A 212 -12.33 23.12 -8.26
C GLU A 212 -12.68 24.49 -7.69
N PHE A 213 -12.17 25.55 -8.31
CA PHE A 213 -12.40 26.94 -7.88
C PHE A 213 -12.04 27.95 -8.97
N SER A 214 -12.46 29.20 -8.80
CA SER A 214 -11.99 30.34 -9.59
C SER A 214 -11.07 31.23 -8.78
N SER A 215 -9.99 31.70 -9.40
CA SER A 215 -9.03 32.64 -8.82
C SER A 215 -8.87 33.90 -9.66
N SER A 216 -8.82 35.07 -9.02
CA SER A 216 -8.59 36.35 -9.71
C SER A 216 -7.15 36.54 -10.20
N SER A 217 -6.19 35.79 -9.60
CA SER A 217 -4.75 35.88 -9.88
C SER A 217 -4.07 34.54 -9.74
N GLU A 218 -2.82 34.44 -10.22
CA GLU A 218 -1.92 33.38 -9.81
C GLU A 218 -1.62 33.52 -8.32
N GLN A 219 -1.75 32.40 -7.57
CA GLN A 219 -1.50 32.39 -6.13
C GLN A 219 -1.26 30.97 -5.62
N LYS A 220 -0.69 30.88 -4.44
CA LYS A 220 -0.46 29.61 -3.75
C LYS A 220 -1.67 29.22 -2.90
N ILE A 221 -2.04 27.96 -2.99
CA ILE A 221 -3.09 27.32 -2.20
C ILE A 221 -2.43 26.19 -1.41
N LEU A 222 -2.70 26.11 -0.12
CA LEU A 222 -2.38 24.98 0.74
C LEU A 222 -3.67 24.22 1.05
N VAL A 223 -3.66 22.91 0.85
CA VAL A 223 -4.75 22.02 1.28
C VAL A 223 -4.21 21.05 2.33
N ALA A 224 -4.90 20.98 3.46
CA ALA A 224 -4.63 20.05 4.54
C ALA A 224 -5.76 19.03 4.67
N TRP A 225 -5.44 17.84 5.19
CA TRP A 225 -6.43 16.78 5.43
C TRP A 225 -6.19 16.06 6.76
N GLY A 226 -7.25 15.50 7.35
CA GLY A 226 -7.18 14.74 8.59
C GLY A 226 -8.51 14.13 9.01
N GLU A 227 -8.43 13.24 9.98
CA GLU A 227 -9.59 12.52 10.51
C GLU A 227 -10.38 13.34 11.53
N ASP A 228 -9.72 14.26 12.22
CA ASP A 228 -10.30 15.03 13.31
C ASP A 228 -9.93 16.52 13.28
N LEU A 229 -10.66 17.30 14.07
CA LEU A 229 -10.42 18.72 14.27
C LEU A 229 -9.80 18.96 15.66
N GLN A 230 -8.77 19.81 15.71
CA GLN A 230 -8.20 20.32 16.94
C GLN A 230 -8.36 21.85 16.98
N ASN A 231 -9.05 22.37 17.98
CA ASN A 231 -9.36 23.81 18.10
C ASN A 231 -10.09 24.38 16.87
N GLY A 232 -10.93 23.58 16.21
CA GLY A 232 -11.69 23.99 15.03
C GLY A 232 -10.91 24.00 13.72
N HIS A 233 -9.69 23.42 13.69
CA HIS A 233 -8.84 23.25 12.52
C HIS A 233 -8.49 21.79 12.29
N VAL A 234 -8.21 21.42 11.05
CA VAL A 234 -7.70 20.09 10.72
C VAL A 234 -6.38 19.86 11.44
N ARG A 235 -6.26 18.73 12.14
CA ARG A 235 -5.02 18.34 12.80
C ARG A 235 -3.97 17.87 11.79
N ARG A 236 -3.47 18.82 11.01
CA ARG A 236 -2.51 18.62 9.93
C ARG A 236 -1.16 18.13 10.42
N LEU A 237 -0.66 18.72 11.50
CA LEU A 237 0.66 18.41 12.04
C LEU A 237 0.55 17.42 13.20
N ILE A 238 1.17 16.25 13.08
CA ILE A 238 1.13 15.22 14.11
C ILE A 238 2.43 14.41 14.12
N GLY A 239 3.16 14.43 15.25
CA GLY A 239 4.37 13.63 15.43
C GLY A 239 5.43 13.83 14.33
N GLY A 240 5.66 15.07 13.90
CA GLY A 240 6.59 15.41 12.82
C GLY A 240 6.08 15.14 11.40
N ARG A 241 4.84 14.70 11.25
CA ARG A 241 4.15 14.47 9.96
C ARG A 241 3.41 15.74 9.56
N ASP A 242 3.28 15.99 8.24
CA ASP A 242 2.52 17.12 7.69
C ASP A 242 1.58 16.66 6.57
N PHE A 243 0.31 16.55 6.89
CA PHE A 243 -0.76 16.11 6.00
C PHE A 243 -1.29 17.27 5.16
N SER A 244 -0.47 17.76 4.23
CA SER A 244 -0.84 18.83 3.31
C SER A 244 -0.15 18.68 1.95
N PHE A 245 -0.79 19.25 0.93
CA PHE A 245 -0.20 19.48 -0.39
C PHE A 245 -0.35 20.92 -0.83
N GLU A 246 0.40 21.32 -1.82
CA GLU A 246 0.40 22.69 -2.35
C GLU A 246 -0.05 22.72 -3.81
N TYR A 247 -0.77 23.76 -4.16
CA TYR A 247 -1.26 24.01 -5.51
C TYR A 247 -1.02 25.48 -5.88
N ILE A 248 -0.41 25.74 -7.03
CA ILE A 248 -0.27 27.09 -7.59
C ILE A 248 -1.38 27.29 -8.61
N ALA A 249 -2.34 28.13 -8.24
CA ALA A 249 -3.49 28.46 -9.06
C ALA A 249 -3.09 29.29 -10.29
N LYS A 250 -3.73 29.04 -11.41
CA LYS A 250 -3.77 29.97 -12.53
C LYS A 250 -4.93 30.96 -12.35
N LYS A 251 -4.85 32.12 -12.99
CA LYS A 251 -5.98 33.06 -13.07
C LYS A 251 -7.13 32.41 -13.84
N GLY A 252 -8.36 32.55 -13.32
CA GLY A 252 -9.57 31.97 -13.86
C GLY A 252 -9.90 30.61 -13.24
N GLU A 253 -10.56 29.76 -14.00
CA GLU A 253 -10.99 28.43 -13.56
C GLU A 253 -9.81 27.47 -13.33
N ASN A 254 -9.84 26.81 -12.19
CA ASN A 254 -8.93 25.73 -11.80
C ASN A 254 -9.75 24.47 -11.53
N LYS A 255 -9.45 23.40 -12.24
CA LYS A 255 -10.05 22.07 -12.05
C LYS A 255 -8.90 21.07 -11.99
N TYR A 256 -8.77 20.38 -10.88
CA TYR A 256 -7.65 19.49 -10.63
C TYR A 256 -8.09 18.24 -9.88
N THR A 257 -7.59 17.10 -10.30
CA THR A 257 -7.68 15.82 -9.59
C THR A 257 -6.29 15.22 -9.52
N ASN A 258 -5.83 14.88 -8.33
CA ASN A 258 -4.61 14.08 -8.18
C ASN A 258 -5.01 12.59 -8.19
N TYR A 259 -4.48 11.84 -9.16
CA TYR A 259 -4.77 10.40 -9.31
C TYR A 259 -3.73 9.48 -8.66
N MET A 260 -2.72 10.03 -7.97
CA MET A 260 -1.61 9.25 -7.41
C MET A 260 -1.55 9.27 -5.88
N LEU A 261 -1.97 10.37 -5.23
CA LEU A 261 -1.97 10.48 -3.77
C LEU A 261 -3.37 10.19 -3.22
N ARG A 262 -3.57 8.98 -2.69
CA ARG A 262 -4.81 8.59 -2.00
C ARG A 262 -4.81 9.14 -0.57
N LEU A 263 -5.82 9.92 -0.22
CA LEU A 263 -6.05 10.46 1.11
C LEU A 263 -7.02 9.57 1.89
N GLY A 264 -6.81 9.45 3.20
CA GLY A 264 -7.82 9.03 4.16
C GLY A 264 -8.12 10.21 5.08
N CYS A 265 -9.37 10.66 5.13
CA CYS A 265 -9.75 11.79 5.97
C CYS A 265 -11.27 11.96 6.07
N ARG A 266 -11.71 12.68 7.10
CA ARG A 266 -13.03 13.25 7.18
C ARG A 266 -13.04 14.73 6.86
N TYR A 267 -12.00 15.47 7.21
CA TYR A 267 -11.95 16.91 7.08
C TYR A 267 -10.85 17.36 6.12
N LEU A 268 -11.18 18.39 5.33
CA LEU A 268 -10.25 19.09 4.46
C LEU A 268 -10.24 20.57 4.81
N GLU A 269 -9.07 21.19 4.74
CA GLU A 269 -8.88 22.59 5.05
C GLU A 269 -8.07 23.25 3.94
N LEU A 270 -8.54 24.40 3.45
CA LEU A 270 -7.88 25.14 2.37
C LEU A 270 -7.50 26.53 2.84
N TYR A 271 -6.27 26.92 2.53
CA TYR A 271 -5.74 28.27 2.72
C TYR A 271 -5.26 28.82 1.39
N ALA A 272 -5.81 29.98 0.98
CA ALA A 272 -5.40 30.74 -0.18
C ALA A 272 -4.77 32.06 0.25
N GLU A 273 -3.85 32.62 -0.56
CA GLU A 273 -3.23 33.94 -0.29
C GLU A 273 -4.22 35.09 -0.49
N GLN A 274 -5.13 34.94 -1.44
CA GLN A 274 -6.20 35.90 -1.76
C GLN A 274 -7.53 35.15 -1.84
N PRO A 275 -8.68 35.83 -1.70
CA PRO A 275 -9.99 35.22 -1.84
C PRO A 275 -10.17 34.47 -3.17
N ILE A 276 -10.81 33.31 -3.10
CA ILE A 276 -11.19 32.48 -4.23
C ILE A 276 -12.69 32.16 -4.18
N GLU A 277 -13.24 31.74 -5.31
CA GLU A 277 -14.60 31.18 -5.39
C GLU A 277 -14.51 29.67 -5.47
N LEU A 278 -14.64 29.01 -4.30
CA LEU A 278 -14.57 27.55 -4.21
C LEU A 278 -15.85 26.92 -4.76
N THR A 279 -15.70 26.06 -5.75
CA THR A 279 -16.78 25.23 -6.30
C THR A 279 -16.83 23.87 -5.63
N TYR A 280 -15.66 23.24 -5.44
CA TYR A 280 -15.55 21.93 -4.80
C TYR A 280 -14.15 21.70 -4.22
N LEU A 281 -14.11 21.21 -2.99
CA LEU A 281 -12.93 20.60 -2.38
C LEU A 281 -13.37 19.32 -1.68
N GLY A 282 -12.91 18.17 -2.17
CA GLY A 282 -13.33 16.89 -1.61
C GLY A 282 -12.56 15.73 -2.24
N LEU A 283 -13.16 14.55 -2.19
CA LEU A 283 -12.56 13.31 -2.70
C LEU A 283 -13.44 12.66 -3.76
N ILE A 284 -12.79 12.00 -4.72
CA ILE A 284 -13.37 10.89 -5.48
C ILE A 284 -13.06 9.63 -4.67
N PRO A 285 -14.05 9.00 -4.01
CA PRO A 285 -13.79 7.80 -3.24
C PRO A 285 -13.21 6.70 -4.12
N GLN A 286 -12.19 6.01 -3.58
CA GLN A 286 -11.51 4.91 -4.26
C GLN A 286 -11.60 3.66 -3.38
N VAL A 287 -12.26 2.62 -3.86
CA VAL A 287 -12.61 1.45 -3.07
C VAL A 287 -12.24 0.15 -3.78
N TYR A 288 -11.86 -0.87 -3.01
CA TYR A 288 -11.73 -2.22 -3.54
C TYR A 288 -13.12 -2.84 -3.74
N PRO A 289 -13.39 -3.49 -4.89
CA PRO A 289 -14.72 -4.01 -5.23
C PRO A 289 -15.03 -5.33 -4.51
N VAL A 290 -15.36 -5.26 -3.22
CA VAL A 290 -15.85 -6.42 -2.46
C VAL A 290 -17.35 -6.39 -2.31
N LYS A 291 -17.97 -7.55 -2.30
CA LYS A 291 -19.37 -7.72 -2.01
C LYS A 291 -19.55 -8.18 -0.56
N GLU A 292 -20.41 -7.46 0.16
CA GLU A 292 -20.73 -7.77 1.55
C GLU A 292 -21.78 -8.88 1.64
N LYS A 293 -21.62 -9.79 2.61
CA LYS A 293 -22.66 -10.74 2.99
C LYS A 293 -23.80 -10.00 3.68
N ILE A 294 -25.02 -10.44 3.43
CA ILE A 294 -26.19 -9.88 4.11
C ILE A 294 -26.13 -10.29 5.58
N PHE A 295 -26.08 -9.30 6.45
CA PHE A 295 -26.14 -9.47 7.89
C PHE A 295 -27.27 -8.62 8.49
N LYS A 296 -28.01 -9.18 9.47
CA LYS A 296 -29.00 -8.45 10.21
C LYS A 296 -28.86 -8.78 11.70
N ALA A 297 -28.51 -7.78 12.47
CA ALA A 297 -28.35 -7.89 13.91
C ALA A 297 -29.75 -8.00 14.62
N LYS A 298 -29.74 -8.44 15.88
CA LYS A 298 -30.95 -8.55 16.70
C LYS A 298 -31.46 -7.19 17.20
N ASN A 299 -30.60 -6.19 17.29
CA ASN A 299 -30.94 -4.84 17.74
C ASN A 299 -30.15 -3.78 16.95
N GLU A 300 -30.58 -2.53 17.06
CA GLU A 300 -29.99 -1.40 16.31
C GLU A 300 -28.54 -1.09 16.69
N LEU A 301 -28.16 -1.26 17.96
CA LEU A 301 -26.79 -1.00 18.41
C LEU A 301 -25.80 -1.99 17.79
N ASP A 302 -26.14 -3.28 17.83
CA ASP A 302 -25.30 -4.33 17.22
C ASP A 302 -25.20 -4.13 15.70
N GLN A 303 -26.30 -3.73 15.04
CA GLN A 303 -26.25 -3.41 13.60
C GLN A 303 -25.30 -2.24 13.33
N LYS A 304 -25.41 -1.16 14.09
CA LYS A 304 -24.53 0.00 13.94
C LYS A 304 -23.06 -0.34 14.18
N ILE A 305 -22.77 -1.18 15.19
CA ILE A 305 -21.41 -1.65 15.45
C ILE A 305 -20.89 -2.44 14.25
N TYR A 306 -21.68 -3.39 13.75
CA TYR A 306 -21.33 -4.19 12.58
C TYR A 306 -21.05 -3.30 11.35
N ASP A 307 -21.93 -2.37 11.02
CA ASP A 307 -21.81 -1.48 9.86
C ASP A 307 -20.55 -0.62 9.94
N VAL A 308 -20.23 -0.08 11.12
CA VAL A 308 -19.01 0.70 11.33
C VAL A 308 -17.74 -0.16 11.19
N CYS A 309 -17.76 -1.39 11.74
CA CYS A 309 -16.63 -2.30 11.62
C CYS A 309 -16.37 -2.72 10.16
N VAL A 310 -17.42 -3.08 9.42
CA VAL A 310 -17.32 -3.46 8.01
C VAL A 310 -16.84 -2.28 7.16
N LYS A 311 -17.38 -1.08 7.41
CA LYS A 311 -16.93 0.14 6.75
C LYS A 311 -15.45 0.41 7.01
N THR A 312 -15.01 0.33 8.27
CA THR A 312 -13.59 0.54 8.64
C THR A 312 -12.69 -0.45 7.91
N LEU A 313 -13.09 -1.72 7.85
CA LEU A 313 -12.35 -2.74 7.10
C LEU A 313 -12.23 -2.37 5.62
N ARG A 314 -13.31 -1.91 4.97
CA ARG A 314 -13.28 -1.47 3.55
C ARG A 314 -12.39 -0.25 3.32
N LEU A 315 -12.36 0.71 4.24
CA LEU A 315 -11.49 1.88 4.15
C LEU A 315 -10.00 1.50 4.22
N SER A 316 -9.68 0.37 4.84
CA SER A 316 -8.32 -0.18 4.94
C SER A 316 -7.96 -1.16 3.80
N MET A 317 -8.77 -1.23 2.73
CA MET A 317 -8.50 -2.03 1.54
C MET A 317 -8.06 -1.12 0.38
N MET A 318 -6.78 -1.17 0.04
CA MET A 318 -6.16 -0.50 -1.13
C MET A 318 -5.74 -1.57 -2.16
N GLU A 319 -4.57 -1.40 -2.78
CA GLU A 319 -3.89 -2.48 -3.53
C GLU A 319 -3.51 -3.65 -2.61
N HIS A 320 -3.40 -3.42 -1.32
CA HIS A 320 -3.24 -4.38 -0.24
C HIS A 320 -3.95 -3.86 1.02
N TYR A 321 -4.08 -4.68 2.05
CA TYR A 321 -4.53 -4.20 3.34
C TYR A 321 -3.59 -3.14 3.88
N VAL A 322 -4.14 -2.13 4.55
CA VAL A 322 -3.39 -1.10 5.28
C VAL A 322 -3.88 -1.04 6.72
N ASP A 323 -2.99 -0.76 7.65
CA ASP A 323 -3.28 -0.61 9.07
C ASP A 323 -4.31 0.49 9.31
N THR A 324 -4.05 1.68 8.77
CA THR A 324 -4.93 2.84 8.81
C THR A 324 -4.99 3.55 7.46
N PRO A 325 -6.12 4.17 7.09
CA PRO A 325 -6.25 4.87 5.82
C PRO A 325 -5.57 6.25 5.79
N TRP A 326 -5.18 6.80 6.94
CA TRP A 326 -4.64 8.16 7.06
C TRP A 326 -3.13 8.21 7.24
N ARG A 327 -2.60 7.71 8.38
CA ARG A 327 -1.25 8.06 8.84
C ARG A 327 -0.13 7.24 8.24
N GLU A 328 -0.35 5.95 7.97
CA GLU A 328 0.70 5.00 7.63
C GLU A 328 0.44 4.30 6.30
N GLN A 329 -0.75 3.78 6.08
CA GLN A 329 -1.16 3.06 4.87
C GLN A 329 -0.18 1.92 4.52
N CYS A 330 0.24 1.15 5.54
CA CYS A 330 1.21 0.08 5.42
C CYS A 330 0.58 -1.29 5.61
N LEU A 331 1.07 -2.28 4.87
CA LEU A 331 0.67 -3.68 5.02
C LEU A 331 1.50 -4.33 6.14
N TYR A 332 1.02 -4.28 7.38
CA TYR A 332 1.62 -5.00 8.52
C TYR A 332 1.03 -6.40 8.64
N ALA A 333 1.87 -7.40 8.96
CA ALA A 333 1.42 -8.80 9.03
C ALA A 333 0.37 -9.05 10.12
N PHE A 334 0.49 -8.38 11.28
CA PHE A 334 -0.46 -8.54 12.39
C PHE A 334 -1.81 -7.87 12.08
N ASP A 335 -1.79 -6.62 11.62
CA ASP A 335 -2.99 -5.84 11.31
C ASP A 335 -3.78 -6.51 10.18
N SER A 336 -3.11 -6.86 9.10
CA SER A 336 -3.75 -7.51 7.95
C SER A 336 -4.28 -8.91 8.28
N ARG A 337 -3.64 -9.67 9.15
CA ARG A 337 -4.18 -10.94 9.64
C ARG A 337 -5.55 -10.75 10.29
N ASN A 338 -5.70 -9.74 11.17
CA ASN A 338 -6.97 -9.44 11.82
C ASN A 338 -8.03 -8.97 10.81
N GLN A 339 -7.62 -8.14 9.82
CA GLN A 339 -8.49 -7.68 8.73
C GLN A 339 -8.96 -8.85 7.85
N MET A 340 -8.05 -9.76 7.46
CA MET A 340 -8.39 -10.97 6.71
C MET A 340 -9.40 -11.83 7.45
N LEU A 341 -9.15 -12.07 8.76
CA LEU A 341 -10.04 -12.87 9.59
C LEU A 341 -11.46 -12.28 9.66
N CYS A 342 -11.59 -10.96 9.83
CA CYS A 342 -12.89 -10.29 9.74
C CYS A 342 -13.49 -10.43 8.34
N GLY A 343 -12.68 -10.25 7.30
CA GLY A 343 -13.12 -10.33 5.90
C GLY A 343 -13.71 -11.68 5.52
N TYR A 344 -13.19 -12.80 6.02
CA TYR A 344 -13.76 -14.15 5.77
C TYR A 344 -15.21 -14.27 6.27
N TYR A 345 -15.58 -13.53 7.30
CA TYR A 345 -16.94 -13.52 7.83
C TYR A 345 -17.88 -12.56 7.11
N VAL A 346 -17.39 -11.38 6.72
CA VAL A 346 -18.26 -10.29 6.25
C VAL A 346 -18.35 -10.16 4.73
N PHE A 347 -17.34 -10.65 3.97
CA PHE A 347 -17.32 -10.54 2.51
C PHE A 347 -17.60 -11.89 1.84
N ASP A 348 -18.17 -11.83 0.64
CA ASP A 348 -18.28 -12.98 -0.25
C ASP A 348 -16.88 -13.43 -0.74
N ASN A 349 -16.81 -14.35 -1.68
CA ASN A 349 -15.58 -14.99 -2.18
C ASN A 349 -14.43 -14.03 -2.55
N GLY A 350 -14.76 -12.78 -2.89
CA GLY A 350 -13.74 -11.78 -3.29
C GLY A 350 -12.67 -11.49 -2.25
N ASN A 351 -12.97 -11.71 -0.95
CA ASN A 351 -11.95 -11.54 0.06
C ASN A 351 -10.84 -12.62 0.00
N ALA A 352 -11.12 -13.84 -0.48
CA ALA A 352 -10.14 -14.92 -0.55
C ALA A 352 -8.99 -14.57 -1.50
N GLU A 353 -9.27 -14.04 -2.69
CA GLU A 353 -8.24 -13.62 -3.64
C GLU A 353 -7.41 -12.47 -3.09
N TYR A 354 -8.07 -11.49 -2.47
CA TYR A 354 -7.39 -10.34 -1.87
C TYR A 354 -6.50 -10.77 -0.69
N ALA A 355 -6.98 -11.63 0.19
CA ALA A 355 -6.18 -12.18 1.29
C ALA A 355 -4.99 -12.97 0.77
N ARG A 356 -5.18 -13.83 -0.25
CA ARG A 356 -4.12 -14.60 -0.90
C ARG A 356 -3.03 -13.71 -1.48
N ALA A 357 -3.43 -12.65 -2.18
CA ALA A 357 -2.50 -11.69 -2.78
C ALA A 357 -1.60 -11.03 -1.72
N ASN A 358 -2.16 -10.62 -0.59
CA ASN A 358 -1.42 -10.02 0.51
C ASN A 358 -0.44 -11.03 1.15
N LEU A 359 -0.90 -12.26 1.44
CA LEU A 359 -0.05 -13.31 2.01
C LEU A 359 1.08 -13.72 1.06
N LEU A 360 0.79 -13.77 -0.23
CA LEU A 360 1.80 -14.06 -1.25
C LEU A 360 2.84 -12.93 -1.34
N LEU A 361 2.41 -11.65 -1.33
CA LEU A 361 3.31 -10.50 -1.35
C LEU A 361 4.29 -10.55 -0.16
N MET A 362 3.80 -10.84 1.05
CA MET A 362 4.64 -11.01 2.24
C MET A 362 5.70 -12.11 2.05
N SER A 363 5.35 -13.24 1.40
CA SER A 363 6.27 -14.34 1.16
C SER A 363 7.41 -14.00 0.20
N LYS A 364 7.22 -12.98 -0.66
CA LYS A 364 8.25 -12.53 -1.62
C LYS A 364 9.30 -11.63 -0.98
N ASP A 365 9.13 -11.24 0.27
CA ASP A 365 10.11 -10.45 1.02
C ASP A 365 11.44 -11.22 1.23
N ARG A 366 12.56 -10.50 1.07
CA ARG A 366 13.92 -11.06 1.06
C ARG A 366 14.85 -10.25 1.96
N ARG A 367 14.63 -10.34 3.26
CA ARG A 367 15.59 -9.79 4.23
C ARG A 367 16.78 -10.73 4.40
N ASP A 368 17.96 -10.16 4.64
CA ASP A 368 19.21 -10.93 4.83
C ASP A 368 19.16 -11.80 6.10
N ASP A 369 18.42 -11.37 7.13
CA ASP A 369 18.24 -12.13 8.37
C ASP A 369 17.20 -13.26 8.24
N GLY A 370 16.45 -13.32 7.14
CA GLY A 370 15.42 -14.33 6.85
C GLY A 370 14.06 -14.10 7.52
N LEU A 371 13.94 -13.08 8.39
CA LEU A 371 12.65 -12.64 8.93
C LEU A 371 11.82 -11.92 7.87
N LEU A 372 10.61 -11.55 8.20
CA LEU A 372 9.76 -10.67 7.41
C LEU A 372 10.05 -9.20 7.77
N SER A 373 10.01 -8.31 6.77
CA SER A 373 10.08 -6.86 6.99
C SER A 373 8.91 -6.38 7.85
N ILE A 374 9.05 -5.18 8.43
CA ILE A 374 7.99 -4.59 9.25
C ILE A 374 6.66 -4.48 8.49
N CYS A 375 6.70 -4.19 7.19
CA CYS A 375 5.54 -4.08 6.28
C CYS A 375 5.94 -4.39 4.83
N TYR A 376 5.02 -4.36 3.84
CA TYR A 376 5.25 -4.84 2.48
C TYR A 376 4.64 -3.93 1.40
N PRO A 377 5.41 -3.66 0.28
CA PRO A 377 6.87 -3.78 0.22
C PRO A 377 7.51 -2.75 1.15
N CYS A 378 8.71 -3.01 1.65
CA CYS A 378 9.40 -2.10 2.56
C CYS A 378 10.86 -1.92 2.19
N GLY A 379 11.27 -0.68 1.90
CA GLY A 379 12.67 -0.31 1.66
C GLY A 379 13.44 0.06 2.93
N ILE A 380 12.78 0.07 4.10
CA ILE A 380 13.41 0.39 5.38
C ILE A 380 13.88 -0.91 6.04
N ASP A 381 15.16 -0.97 6.42
CA ASP A 381 15.70 -2.10 7.16
C ASP A 381 15.24 -2.09 8.61
N LEU A 382 14.01 -2.59 8.82
CA LEU A 382 13.39 -2.76 10.13
C LEU A 382 12.49 -3.99 10.11
N THR A 383 12.51 -4.77 11.18
CA THR A 383 11.59 -5.90 11.38
C THR A 383 10.98 -5.87 12.79
N ILE A 384 9.77 -6.40 12.88
CA ILE A 384 9.16 -6.81 14.15
C ILE A 384 9.15 -8.35 14.15
N PRO A 385 10.07 -9.01 14.86
CA PRO A 385 10.20 -10.47 14.79
C PRO A 385 8.89 -11.22 15.09
N SER A 386 8.08 -10.74 16.04
CA SER A 386 6.77 -11.30 16.36
C SER A 386 5.83 -11.32 15.13
N PHE A 387 5.92 -10.35 14.19
CA PHE A 387 5.09 -10.29 13.00
C PHE A 387 5.38 -11.42 12.03
N SER A 388 6.62 -11.90 11.98
CA SER A 388 6.97 -13.12 11.23
C SER A 388 6.23 -14.36 11.76
N LEU A 389 5.91 -14.40 13.05
CA LEU A 389 5.14 -15.50 13.67
C LEU A 389 3.63 -15.36 13.43
N TYR A 390 3.08 -14.14 13.39
CA TYR A 390 1.68 -13.92 13.01
C TYR A 390 1.38 -14.33 11.57
N TYR A 391 2.37 -14.32 10.68
CA TYR A 391 2.22 -14.80 9.32
C TYR A 391 1.79 -16.27 9.25
N PHE A 392 2.30 -17.15 10.14
CA PHE A 392 1.86 -18.55 10.23
C PHE A 392 0.37 -18.68 10.54
N MET A 393 -0.11 -17.84 11.47
CA MET A 393 -1.52 -17.81 11.83
C MET A 393 -2.38 -17.39 10.64
N ALA A 394 -1.96 -16.33 9.92
CA ALA A 394 -2.67 -15.82 8.76
C ALA A 394 -2.75 -16.86 7.63
N VAL A 395 -1.66 -17.56 7.32
CA VAL A 395 -1.64 -18.63 6.32
C VAL A 395 -2.55 -19.80 6.73
N LYS A 396 -2.47 -20.26 8.00
CA LYS A 396 -3.34 -21.31 8.52
C LYS A 396 -4.81 -20.91 8.45
N GLU A 397 -5.16 -19.69 8.85
CA GLU A 397 -6.52 -19.17 8.82
C GLU A 397 -7.05 -19.07 7.39
N TYR A 398 -6.22 -18.62 6.44
CA TYR A 398 -6.57 -18.62 5.02
C TYR A 398 -6.96 -20.02 4.54
N ILE A 399 -6.12 -21.02 4.77
CA ILE A 399 -6.39 -22.42 4.35
C ILE A 399 -7.68 -22.95 5.00
N VAL A 400 -7.89 -22.67 6.29
CA VAL A 400 -9.06 -23.15 7.04
C VAL A 400 -10.35 -22.52 6.53
N HIS A 401 -10.35 -21.21 6.23
CA HIS A 401 -11.55 -20.48 5.80
C HIS A 401 -11.87 -20.65 4.31
N THR A 402 -10.87 -20.84 3.46
CA THR A 402 -11.05 -20.91 2.01
C THR A 402 -11.02 -22.34 1.46
N GLY A 403 -10.32 -23.25 2.14
CA GLY A 403 -10.03 -24.59 1.62
C GLY A 403 -8.92 -24.62 0.57
N ASP A 404 -8.37 -23.46 0.16
CA ASP A 404 -7.28 -23.38 -0.81
C ASP A 404 -5.94 -23.72 -0.16
N ILE A 405 -5.47 -24.94 -0.40
CA ILE A 405 -4.18 -25.44 0.10
C ILE A 405 -2.99 -24.96 -0.75
N SER A 406 -3.23 -24.46 -1.97
CA SER A 406 -2.16 -24.09 -2.90
C SER A 406 -1.28 -22.96 -2.36
N LEU A 407 -1.85 -22.01 -1.60
CA LEU A 407 -1.07 -20.99 -0.91
C LEU A 407 -0.09 -21.62 0.09
N GLY A 408 -0.57 -22.59 0.89
CA GLY A 408 0.28 -23.29 1.86
C GLY A 408 1.48 -23.99 1.19
N GLU A 409 1.25 -24.63 0.04
CA GLU A 409 2.30 -25.24 -0.76
C GLU A 409 3.31 -24.19 -1.28
N GLU A 410 2.81 -23.05 -1.78
CA GLU A 410 3.62 -21.99 -2.37
C GLU A 410 4.51 -21.28 -1.35
N VAL A 411 4.02 -21.06 -0.12
CA VAL A 411 4.76 -20.33 0.92
C VAL A 411 5.49 -21.24 1.92
N TYR A 412 5.39 -22.56 1.76
CA TYR A 412 5.93 -23.53 2.73
C TYR A 412 7.39 -23.29 3.06
N GLU A 413 8.24 -23.14 2.04
CA GLU A 413 9.69 -22.97 2.23
C GLU A 413 10.02 -21.66 2.97
N LYS A 414 9.20 -20.59 2.78
CA LYS A 414 9.34 -19.36 3.56
C LYS A 414 8.98 -19.58 5.02
N LEU A 415 7.92 -20.36 5.32
CA LEU A 415 7.55 -20.70 6.70
C LEU A 415 8.69 -21.49 7.38
N ILE A 416 9.23 -22.50 6.70
CA ILE A 416 10.36 -23.28 7.25
C ILE A 416 11.58 -22.38 7.49
N SER A 417 11.93 -21.50 6.53
CA SER A 417 13.07 -20.60 6.71
C SER A 417 12.92 -19.68 7.93
N ILE A 418 11.71 -19.19 8.21
CA ILE A 418 11.43 -18.39 9.41
C ILE A 418 11.62 -19.23 10.68
N VAL A 419 11.11 -20.48 10.74
CA VAL A 419 11.35 -21.36 11.90
C VAL A 419 12.84 -21.50 12.16
N GLU A 420 13.66 -21.75 11.14
CA GLU A 420 15.11 -21.92 11.27
C GLU A 420 15.81 -20.65 11.81
N VAL A 421 15.33 -19.46 11.45
CA VAL A 421 15.85 -18.20 12.01
C VAL A 421 15.61 -18.12 13.53
N PHE A 422 14.38 -18.44 13.98
CA PHE A 422 14.07 -18.46 15.41
C PHE A 422 14.85 -19.54 16.16
N LEU A 423 15.07 -20.70 15.55
CA LEU A 423 15.87 -21.79 16.16
C LEU A 423 17.34 -21.43 16.36
N LYS A 424 17.91 -20.60 15.49
CA LYS A 424 19.27 -20.05 15.67
C LYS A 424 19.37 -19.06 16.81
N ASN A 425 18.25 -18.47 17.23
CA ASN A 425 18.16 -17.44 18.28
C ASN A 425 17.62 -18.03 19.60
N ARG A 426 18.19 -19.17 20.02
CA ARG A 426 17.80 -19.89 21.26
C ARG A 426 18.88 -19.80 22.33
N GLN A 427 18.44 -19.70 23.59
CA GLN A 427 19.27 -19.86 24.78
C GLN A 427 18.52 -20.71 25.81
N ASP A 428 19.20 -21.70 26.40
CA ASP A 428 18.66 -22.59 27.45
C ASP A 428 17.33 -23.27 27.05
N GLY A 429 17.20 -23.62 25.76
CA GLY A 429 16.00 -24.26 25.21
C GLY A 429 14.79 -23.34 25.00
N LEU A 430 14.94 -22.02 25.12
CA LEU A 430 13.93 -20.99 24.89
C LEU A 430 14.32 -20.09 23.71
N ILE A 431 13.33 -19.55 23.04
CA ILE A 431 13.52 -18.52 22.02
C ILE A 431 13.83 -17.19 22.72
N CYS A 432 14.84 -16.49 22.21
CA CYS A 432 15.20 -15.13 22.67
C CYS A 432 14.55 -14.05 21.81
N THR A 433 14.44 -12.84 22.36
CA THR A 433 14.26 -11.61 21.60
C THR A 433 15.45 -11.42 20.66
N PHE A 434 15.28 -10.61 19.62
CA PHE A 434 16.34 -10.37 18.65
C PHE A 434 17.20 -9.17 19.04
N GLU A 435 18.51 -9.32 18.86
CA GLU A 435 19.48 -8.28 19.16
C GLU A 435 19.62 -7.28 18.02
N GLY A 436 19.87 -6.01 18.32
CA GLY A 436 20.25 -4.99 17.37
C GLY A 436 19.23 -3.86 17.20
N LEU A 437 19.62 -2.85 16.40
CA LEU A 437 18.82 -1.64 16.17
C LEU A 437 17.66 -1.87 15.20
N ASN A 438 17.80 -2.86 14.29
CA ASN A 438 16.86 -3.13 13.21
C ASN A 438 15.82 -4.19 13.57
N HIS A 439 15.84 -4.67 14.82
CA HIS A 439 14.90 -5.63 15.37
C HIS A 439 14.09 -4.96 16.49
N TRP A 440 12.86 -4.61 16.15
CA TRP A 440 11.95 -4.05 17.14
C TRP A 440 11.17 -5.18 17.82
N ASN A 441 11.56 -5.56 19.04
CA ASN A 441 10.90 -6.60 19.83
C ASN A 441 9.55 -6.08 20.40
N PHE A 442 8.64 -5.77 19.49
CA PHE A 442 7.31 -5.22 19.75
C PHE A 442 6.26 -6.32 19.78
N TYR A 443 5.31 -6.22 20.70
CA TYR A 443 4.16 -7.11 20.79
C TYR A 443 2.84 -6.33 20.80
N ASP A 444 2.76 -5.21 21.52
CA ASP A 444 1.59 -4.34 21.60
C ASP A 444 1.98 -2.97 22.17
N TRP A 445 1.11 -1.97 21.96
CA TRP A 445 1.21 -0.63 22.53
C TRP A 445 0.79 -0.60 24.03
N SER A 446 1.33 -1.48 24.79
CA SER A 446 1.09 -1.63 26.22
C SER A 446 2.39 -1.58 27.00
N LYS A 447 2.34 -1.08 28.23
CA LYS A 447 3.53 -0.98 29.07
C LYS A 447 4.26 -2.33 29.16
N TYR A 448 5.54 -2.33 28.81
CA TYR A 448 6.45 -3.48 28.71
C TYR A 448 6.27 -4.38 27.47
N LEU A 449 5.32 -4.08 26.59
CA LEU A 449 5.12 -4.82 25.33
C LEU A 449 5.49 -4.01 24.09
N GLU A 450 5.75 -2.71 24.24
CA GLU A 450 6.07 -1.77 23.15
C GLU A 450 7.50 -1.91 22.60
N GLY A 451 8.39 -2.64 23.30
CA GLY A 451 9.79 -2.81 22.88
C GLY A 451 10.57 -1.49 22.77
N LYS A 452 11.71 -1.53 22.07
CA LYS A 452 12.62 -0.39 21.91
C LYS A 452 12.85 -0.10 20.42
N LEU A 453 12.05 0.82 19.85
CA LEU A 453 12.20 1.22 18.45
C LEU A 453 13.47 2.05 18.24
N TYR A 454 14.31 1.66 17.27
CA TYR A 454 15.60 2.30 16.92
C TYR A 454 16.57 2.44 18.11
N GLN A 455 16.44 1.56 19.09
CA GLN A 455 17.35 1.47 20.23
C GLN A 455 17.95 0.06 20.26
N TYR A 456 19.22 -0.03 20.68
CA TYR A 456 19.85 -1.33 20.82
C TYR A 456 19.17 -2.14 21.92
N ASP A 457 18.78 -3.37 21.60
CA ASP A 457 18.27 -4.35 22.54
C ASP A 457 19.19 -5.58 22.54
N THR A 458 19.30 -6.25 23.67
CA THR A 458 20.09 -7.48 23.84
C THR A 458 19.17 -8.68 23.79
N ALA A 459 19.61 -9.74 23.14
CA ALA A 459 18.86 -10.99 23.09
C ALA A 459 18.72 -11.60 24.51
N HIS A 460 17.49 -11.98 24.83
CA HIS A 460 17.17 -12.68 26.08
C HIS A 460 15.92 -13.54 25.92
N PRO A 461 15.78 -14.66 26.67
CA PRO A 461 14.54 -15.42 26.67
C PRO A 461 13.37 -14.56 27.14
N ASP A 462 12.29 -14.55 26.34
CA ASP A 462 11.11 -13.74 26.62
C ASP A 462 9.83 -14.58 26.47
N LEU A 463 8.86 -14.34 27.36
CA LEU A 463 7.61 -15.11 27.40
C LEU A 463 6.81 -14.97 26.12
N MET A 464 6.65 -13.72 25.63
CA MET A 464 5.75 -13.45 24.50
C MET A 464 6.23 -14.09 23.21
N ILE A 465 7.56 -14.00 22.94
CA ILE A 465 8.12 -14.61 21.74
C ILE A 465 8.02 -16.14 21.78
N ASN A 466 8.19 -16.76 22.95
CA ASN A 466 8.02 -18.20 23.12
C ASN A 466 6.57 -18.64 22.93
N CYS A 467 5.59 -17.91 23.48
CA CYS A 467 4.17 -18.19 23.25
C CYS A 467 3.80 -18.07 21.76
N LEU A 468 4.26 -17.01 21.08
CA LEU A 468 4.01 -16.81 19.65
C LEU A 468 4.70 -17.87 18.79
N PHE A 469 5.92 -18.28 19.13
CA PHE A 469 6.62 -19.34 18.40
C PHE A 469 5.94 -20.71 18.58
N ILE A 470 5.44 -21.03 19.77
CA ILE A 470 4.61 -22.21 20.03
C ILE A 470 3.36 -22.18 19.12
N LEU A 471 2.64 -21.06 19.09
CA LEU A 471 1.47 -20.91 18.24
C LEU A 471 1.80 -21.02 16.75
N ALA A 472 2.94 -20.47 16.32
CA ALA A 472 3.40 -20.59 14.94
C ALA A 472 3.69 -22.05 14.55
N LEU A 473 4.34 -22.83 15.43
CA LEU A 473 4.57 -24.27 15.22
C LEU A 473 3.26 -25.06 15.19
N GLU A 474 2.28 -24.74 16.04
CA GLU A 474 0.95 -25.34 16.00
C GLU A 474 0.22 -25.02 14.69
N CYS A 475 0.33 -23.77 14.21
CA CYS A 475 -0.21 -23.39 12.90
C CYS A 475 0.49 -24.13 11.76
N LEU A 476 1.83 -24.24 11.81
CA LEU A 476 2.61 -24.99 10.83
C LEU A 476 2.22 -26.47 10.81
N HIS A 477 1.92 -27.08 11.96
CA HIS A 477 1.41 -28.45 12.04
C HIS A 477 0.12 -28.60 11.22
N VAL A 478 -0.85 -27.71 11.45
CA VAL A 478 -2.12 -27.73 10.69
C VAL A 478 -1.88 -27.50 9.21
N ILE A 479 -0.99 -26.57 8.84
CA ILE A 479 -0.65 -26.29 7.44
C ILE A 479 -0.05 -27.54 6.79
N THR A 480 0.95 -28.18 7.42
CA THR A 480 1.62 -29.37 6.89
C THR A 480 0.65 -30.53 6.71
N GLU A 481 -0.24 -30.75 7.67
CA GLU A 481 -1.29 -31.77 7.57
C GLU A 481 -2.20 -31.52 6.35
N ARG A 482 -2.64 -30.27 6.16
CA ARG A 482 -3.53 -29.89 5.06
C ARG A 482 -2.90 -30.02 3.68
N ILE A 483 -1.59 -29.73 3.55
CA ILE A 483 -0.86 -29.85 2.28
C ILE A 483 -0.22 -31.24 2.09
N GLY A 484 -0.50 -32.20 2.99
CA GLY A 484 -0.03 -33.60 2.89
C GLY A 484 1.48 -33.76 3.16
N ARG A 485 2.10 -32.85 3.94
CA ARG A 485 3.52 -32.95 4.34
C ARG A 485 3.64 -33.42 5.81
N VAL A 486 4.80 -33.97 6.14
CA VAL A 486 5.09 -34.39 7.52
C VAL A 486 5.51 -33.18 8.36
N PHE A 487 4.92 -33.04 9.56
CA PHE A 487 5.35 -32.05 10.54
C PHE A 487 6.60 -32.50 11.28
N GLY A 488 7.75 -31.92 10.94
CA GLY A 488 9.07 -32.33 11.48
C GLY A 488 9.42 -31.75 12.86
N TYR A 489 8.56 -30.91 13.48
CA TYR A 489 8.90 -30.17 14.71
C TYR A 489 8.11 -30.60 15.96
N ALA A 490 7.55 -31.83 15.98
CA ALA A 490 6.70 -32.30 17.10
C ALA A 490 7.46 -32.35 18.44
N GLU A 491 8.67 -32.91 18.46
CA GLU A 491 9.50 -32.97 19.66
C GLU A 491 9.96 -31.59 20.12
N LEU A 492 10.34 -30.72 19.18
CA LEU A 492 10.70 -29.33 19.47
C LEU A 492 9.54 -28.57 20.10
N LEU A 493 8.33 -28.69 19.58
CA LEU A 493 7.13 -28.06 20.13
C LEU A 493 6.89 -28.49 21.58
N LYS A 494 7.04 -29.78 21.86
CA LYS A 494 6.92 -30.32 23.22
C LYS A 494 8.00 -29.79 24.14
N GLU A 495 9.25 -29.74 23.67
CA GLU A 495 10.41 -29.21 24.42
C GLU A 495 10.16 -27.74 24.80
N ILE A 496 9.87 -26.88 23.84
CA ILE A 496 9.67 -25.44 24.09
C ILE A 496 8.50 -25.19 25.04
N LYS A 497 7.37 -25.90 24.87
CA LYS A 497 6.22 -25.80 25.80
C LYS A 497 6.64 -26.14 27.25
N THR A 498 7.44 -27.16 27.40
CA THR A 498 7.93 -27.59 28.72
C THR A 498 8.87 -26.55 29.33
N ASN A 499 9.84 -26.07 28.54
CA ASN A 499 10.83 -25.09 29.01
C ASN A 499 10.17 -23.73 29.32
N ALA A 500 9.22 -23.28 28.49
CA ALA A 500 8.48 -22.05 28.74
C ALA A 500 7.64 -22.14 30.01
N LYS A 501 6.99 -23.27 30.27
CA LYS A 501 6.29 -23.50 31.55
C LYS A 501 7.22 -23.44 32.74
N ILE A 502 8.40 -24.11 32.70
CA ILE A 502 9.38 -24.10 33.79
C ILE A 502 9.93 -22.69 34.04
N ALA A 503 10.22 -21.94 32.97
CA ALA A 503 10.87 -20.63 33.07
C ALA A 503 9.93 -19.50 33.52
N PHE A 504 8.66 -19.53 33.09
CA PHE A 504 7.76 -18.38 33.24
C PHE A 504 6.55 -18.63 34.13
N PHE A 505 6.23 -19.89 34.52
CA PHE A 505 5.09 -20.19 35.37
C PHE A 505 5.51 -20.26 36.87
N ASP A 506 4.79 -19.56 37.72
CA ASP A 506 4.94 -19.61 39.16
C ASP A 506 3.80 -20.40 39.83
N GLU A 507 4.07 -21.60 40.29
CA GLU A 507 3.07 -22.45 40.95
C GLU A 507 2.51 -21.84 42.24
N LYS A 508 3.30 -21.06 43.01
CA LYS A 508 2.85 -20.47 44.28
C LYS A 508 1.88 -19.30 44.03
N LEU A 509 2.14 -18.53 42.98
CA LEU A 509 1.28 -17.40 42.57
C LEU A 509 0.18 -17.82 41.58
N GLY A 510 0.26 -19.05 41.07
CA GLY A 510 -0.71 -19.60 40.13
C GLY A 510 -0.80 -18.83 38.80
N GLY A 511 0.32 -18.19 38.39
CA GLY A 511 0.33 -17.32 37.23
C GLY A 511 1.61 -17.38 36.39
N ILE A 512 1.56 -16.75 35.22
CA ILE A 512 2.67 -16.62 34.26
C ILE A 512 3.29 -15.23 34.41
N PHE A 513 4.60 -15.13 34.43
CA PHE A 513 5.35 -13.88 34.62
C PHE A 513 6.30 -13.62 33.46
N PHE A 514 6.40 -12.35 33.02
CA PHE A 514 7.20 -11.91 31.87
C PHE A 514 8.71 -12.10 32.06
N ASN A 515 9.22 -12.12 33.28
CA ASN A 515 10.66 -12.28 33.56
C ASN A 515 11.00 -13.73 33.85
N CYS A 516 12.02 -14.27 33.16
CA CYS A 516 12.64 -15.51 33.56
C CYS A 516 13.09 -15.42 35.02
N ARG A 517 12.69 -16.37 35.84
CA ARG A 517 13.33 -16.56 37.16
C ARG A 517 14.75 -17.06 36.91
N ARG A 518 15.72 -16.30 37.31
CA ARG A 518 17.10 -16.78 37.51
C ARG A 518 17.21 -17.53 38.83
#